data_7f76af26d39744a852e4264069bb8291
#
_entry.id   7f76af26d39744a852e4264069bb8291
#
_cell.length_a   1.000
_cell.length_b   1.000
_cell.length_c   1.000
_cell.angle_alpha   90.00
_cell.angle_beta   90.00
_cell.angle_gamma   90.00
#
_symmetry.space_group_name_H-M   'P 1'
#
loop_
_entity.id
_entity.type
_entity.pdbx_description
1 polymer ?
#
loop_
_entity_poly.entity_id
_entity_poly.type
_entity_poly.pdbx_seq_one_letter_code
_entity_poly.pdbx_strand_id
1 'polypeptide(L)'
;MNNIIKHSSFILLTMLTMLVASCSYDEQINTYNVEVRLTHNVDGVAVKMTNSIGSTFEAATDANGIARFTLPTGIYSVSASKVSDDEYFRHVYNGALSDVAIGSNNTTIELPVSITTMQTTNPILIKELYNGGCQKDDGSGKFAIDKCIILYNNSSETVSLDNVGFGIIEPYNAEANTHSFLNGGKLDYADKDWIPALNGIWFFQKGNTIAPYSELVVNVHGAIDNTPTYSNSINYANTAYYCMYDMEATSSDGGKYNNTRYYPSPADVIATNHYLKAVKYGKSNAWPMSQTSPAVILFRTEDITPKQFGENPDNIIYPTGNEGNIVYACLKMPRRWVIDAMEVYNATALAKCKKRLTPDLDNGYATLTGGYGHSLIRKVEKTVDGHAIYQDTNNSTNDFYEADNCSLR
;
A
#
# COMPACT_ATOMS: atom_id res chain seq x y z
N MET A 1 -24.65 -59.95 8.95
CA MET A 1 -24.31 -58.52 9.09
C MET A 1 -23.85 -57.98 7.74
N ASN A 2 -24.59 -58.22 6.64
CA ASN A 2 -24.18 -57.87 5.26
C ASN A 2 -25.35 -57.45 4.36
N ASN A 3 -26.43 -56.86 4.89
CA ASN A 3 -27.60 -56.48 4.08
C ASN A 3 -28.14 -55.07 4.33
N ILE A 4 -27.42 -54.19 5.08
CA ILE A 4 -27.89 -52.83 5.37
C ILE A 4 -27.16 -51.78 4.50
N ILE A 5 -26.03 -52.09 3.86
CA ILE A 5 -25.23 -51.13 3.10
C ILE A 5 -25.68 -50.93 1.64
N LYS A 6 -26.53 -51.84 1.10
CA LYS A 6 -26.99 -51.74 -0.28
C LYS A 6 -28.21 -50.86 -0.54
N HIS A 7 -28.94 -50.44 0.50
CA HIS A 7 -30.13 -49.58 0.33
C HIS A 7 -29.87 -48.09 0.52
N SER A 8 -28.76 -47.70 1.18
CA SER A 8 -28.44 -46.29 1.37
C SER A 8 -27.83 -45.62 0.13
N SER A 9 -27.17 -46.38 -0.75
CA SER A 9 -26.58 -45.84 -1.99
C SER A 9 -27.60 -45.58 -3.10
N PHE A 10 -28.77 -46.25 -3.04
CA PHE A 10 -29.79 -46.10 -4.09
C PHE A 10 -30.74 -44.93 -3.80
N ILE A 11 -30.92 -44.57 -2.53
CA ILE A 11 -31.76 -43.41 -2.14
C ILE A 11 -31.00 -42.08 -2.34
N LEU A 12 -29.68 -42.09 -2.23
CA LEU A 12 -28.86 -40.88 -2.47
C LEU A 12 -28.74 -40.55 -3.97
N LEU A 13 -28.81 -41.54 -4.85
CA LEU A 13 -28.73 -41.34 -6.30
C LEU A 13 -30.07 -40.88 -6.90
N THR A 14 -31.20 -41.22 -6.28
CA THR A 14 -32.53 -40.78 -6.73
C THR A 14 -32.93 -39.40 -6.21
N MET A 15 -32.31 -38.90 -5.14
CA MET A 15 -32.50 -37.48 -4.68
C MET A 15 -31.67 -36.48 -5.47
N LEU A 16 -30.60 -36.89 -6.16
CA LEU A 16 -29.76 -36.01 -6.95
C LEU A 16 -30.32 -35.76 -8.37
N THR A 17 -31.30 -36.54 -8.81
CA THR A 17 -31.91 -36.39 -10.15
C THR A 17 -33.19 -35.56 -10.17
N MET A 18 -33.71 -35.09 -9.04
CA MET A 18 -34.91 -34.24 -8.97
C MET A 18 -34.66 -32.74 -8.76
N LEU A 19 -33.43 -32.31 -8.79
CA LEU A 19 -33.07 -30.89 -8.63
C LEU A 19 -32.68 -30.14 -9.94
N VAL A 20 -32.93 -30.78 -11.10
CA VAL A 20 -32.60 -30.16 -12.41
C VAL A 20 -33.83 -29.97 -13.31
N ALA A 21 -35.01 -29.74 -12.75
CA ALA A 21 -36.20 -29.33 -13.49
C ALA A 21 -36.73 -27.99 -12.94
N SER A 22 -35.88 -26.99 -12.88
CA SER A 22 -36.31 -25.57 -12.83
C SER A 22 -36.04 -25.00 -14.22
N CYS A 23 -37.11 -24.62 -14.89
CA CYS A 23 -37.05 -23.91 -16.16
C CYS A 23 -36.06 -22.73 -16.07
N SER A 24 -34.87 -22.92 -16.57
CA SER A 24 -34.01 -21.83 -16.94
C SER A 24 -34.39 -21.43 -18.37
N TYR A 25 -34.84 -20.21 -18.56
CA TYR A 25 -34.59 -19.51 -19.80
C TYR A 25 -33.07 -19.57 -19.97
N ASP A 26 -32.60 -20.43 -20.85
CA ASP A 26 -31.22 -20.46 -21.28
C ASP A 26 -31.00 -19.21 -22.15
N GLU A 27 -30.76 -18.06 -21.52
CA GLU A 27 -30.07 -16.98 -22.21
C GLU A 27 -28.71 -17.55 -22.58
N GLN A 28 -28.55 -17.88 -23.86
CA GLN A 28 -27.25 -18.26 -24.41
C GLN A 28 -26.30 -17.10 -24.16
N ILE A 29 -25.54 -17.17 -23.07
CA ILE A 29 -24.49 -16.21 -22.79
C ILE A 29 -23.46 -16.38 -23.88
N ASN A 30 -23.40 -15.44 -24.82
CA ASN A 30 -22.38 -15.46 -25.86
C ASN A 30 -21.00 -15.30 -25.20
N THR A 31 -20.14 -16.28 -25.41
CA THR A 31 -18.76 -16.25 -24.96
C THR A 31 -17.82 -16.07 -26.14
N TYR A 32 -16.71 -15.39 -25.89
CA TYR A 32 -15.72 -15.02 -26.89
C TYR A 32 -14.33 -15.47 -26.47
N ASN A 33 -13.54 -15.92 -27.44
CA ASN A 33 -12.12 -16.22 -27.21
C ASN A 33 -11.32 -14.92 -27.21
N VAL A 34 -10.54 -14.75 -26.15
CA VAL A 34 -9.75 -13.55 -25.89
C VAL A 34 -8.31 -13.95 -25.56
N GLU A 35 -7.36 -13.29 -26.17
CA GLU A 35 -5.93 -13.39 -25.82
C GLU A 35 -5.51 -12.11 -25.10
N VAL A 36 -4.89 -12.25 -23.94
CA VAL A 36 -4.17 -11.17 -23.27
C VAL A 36 -2.68 -11.39 -23.50
N ARG A 37 -2.07 -10.48 -24.22
CA ARG A 37 -0.64 -10.49 -24.57
C ARG A 37 0.09 -9.48 -23.72
N LEU A 38 1.08 -9.91 -22.96
CA LEU A 38 1.95 -9.04 -22.22
C LEU A 38 2.97 -8.35 -23.15
N THR A 39 3.38 -7.13 -22.81
CA THR A 39 4.44 -6.43 -23.56
C THR A 39 5.82 -7.12 -23.44
N HIS A 40 5.95 -8.09 -22.54
CA HIS A 40 7.14 -8.90 -22.33
C HIS A 40 6.76 -10.38 -22.41
N ASN A 41 7.57 -11.19 -23.09
CA ASN A 41 7.37 -12.63 -23.19
C ASN A 41 7.80 -13.30 -21.88
N VAL A 42 6.87 -13.40 -20.93
CA VAL A 42 7.10 -14.00 -19.62
C VAL A 42 6.09 -15.13 -19.41
N ASP A 43 6.61 -16.33 -19.15
CA ASP A 43 5.82 -17.51 -18.85
C ASP A 43 5.28 -17.50 -17.41
N GLY A 44 4.09 -18.06 -17.22
CA GLY A 44 3.52 -18.28 -15.89
C GLY A 44 3.14 -17.00 -15.12
N VAL A 45 2.85 -15.89 -15.81
CA VAL A 45 2.25 -14.69 -15.20
C VAL A 45 0.77 -14.94 -14.99
N ALA A 46 0.27 -14.81 -13.77
CA ALA A 46 -1.14 -14.89 -13.46
C ALA A 46 -1.86 -13.66 -14.04
N VAL A 47 -2.77 -13.88 -15.00
CA VAL A 47 -3.63 -12.85 -15.57
C VAL A 47 -5.04 -13.05 -15.07
N LYS A 48 -5.65 -11.97 -14.56
CA LYS A 48 -6.99 -11.95 -14.01
C LYS A 48 -7.86 -10.94 -14.76
N MET A 49 -9.04 -11.37 -15.17
CA MET A 49 -10.05 -10.51 -15.78
C MET A 49 -11.29 -10.46 -14.88
N THR A 50 -11.69 -9.27 -14.48
CA THR A 50 -12.83 -9.05 -13.58
C THR A 50 -13.86 -8.17 -14.28
N ASN A 51 -15.10 -8.65 -14.39
CA ASN A 51 -16.18 -7.85 -14.98
C ASN A 51 -16.83 -6.90 -13.99
N SER A 52 -17.72 -6.02 -14.49
CA SER A 52 -18.42 -4.99 -13.71
C SER A 52 -19.31 -5.53 -12.57
N ILE A 53 -19.69 -6.82 -12.61
CA ILE A 53 -20.49 -7.48 -11.56
C ILE A 53 -19.61 -8.30 -10.60
N GLY A 54 -18.27 -8.21 -10.73
CA GLY A 54 -17.31 -8.85 -9.82
C GLY A 54 -16.95 -10.31 -10.16
N SER A 55 -17.44 -10.87 -11.28
CA SER A 55 -17.01 -12.21 -11.72
C SER A 55 -15.57 -12.15 -12.22
N THR A 56 -14.75 -13.11 -11.79
CA THR A 56 -13.32 -13.18 -12.10
C THR A 56 -12.99 -14.41 -12.92
N PHE A 57 -12.07 -14.25 -13.86
CA PHE A 57 -11.52 -15.29 -14.72
C PHE A 57 -10.01 -15.21 -14.67
N GLU A 58 -9.32 -16.33 -14.51
CA GLU A 58 -7.86 -16.37 -14.33
C GLU A 58 -7.24 -17.35 -15.31
N ALA A 59 -6.10 -16.97 -15.87
CA ALA A 59 -5.25 -17.81 -16.71
C ALA A 59 -3.79 -17.40 -16.53
N ALA A 60 -2.87 -18.36 -16.72
CA ALA A 60 -1.44 -18.05 -16.76
C ALA A 60 -0.98 -17.84 -18.20
N THR A 61 0.03 -17.01 -18.38
CA THR A 61 0.67 -16.83 -19.69
C THR A 61 1.52 -18.04 -20.07
N ASP A 62 1.61 -18.28 -21.36
CA ASP A 62 2.57 -19.22 -21.96
C ASP A 62 3.95 -18.55 -22.19
N ALA A 63 4.91 -19.29 -22.73
CA ALA A 63 6.28 -18.82 -23.02
C ALA A 63 6.34 -17.61 -24.00
N ASN A 64 5.25 -17.32 -24.70
CA ASN A 64 5.14 -16.14 -25.57
C ASN A 64 4.48 -14.96 -24.84
N GLY A 65 4.21 -15.06 -23.52
CA GLY A 65 3.55 -14.04 -22.75
C GLY A 65 2.05 -13.90 -23.04
N ILE A 66 1.37 -14.98 -23.45
CA ILE A 66 -0.04 -14.95 -23.87
C ILE A 66 -0.88 -15.78 -22.90
N ALA A 67 -1.87 -15.15 -22.25
CA ALA A 67 -2.94 -15.82 -21.50
C ALA A 67 -4.21 -15.88 -22.35
N ARG A 68 -4.92 -17.04 -22.33
CA ARG A 68 -6.11 -17.28 -23.16
C ARG A 68 -7.34 -17.48 -22.28
N PHE A 69 -8.42 -16.83 -22.69
CA PHE A 69 -9.69 -16.85 -21.99
C PHE A 69 -10.85 -17.16 -22.94
N THR A 70 -11.93 -17.67 -22.36
CA THR A 70 -13.25 -17.71 -22.98
C THR A 70 -14.20 -16.95 -22.06
N LEU A 71 -14.65 -15.77 -22.48
CA LEU A 71 -15.35 -14.78 -21.63
C LEU A 71 -16.71 -14.41 -22.16
N PRO A 72 -17.72 -14.19 -21.30
CA PRO A 72 -18.96 -13.52 -21.68
C PRO A 72 -18.69 -12.10 -22.21
N THR A 73 -19.65 -11.60 -23.01
CA THR A 73 -19.64 -10.18 -23.39
C THR A 73 -19.66 -9.29 -22.13
N GLY A 74 -18.93 -8.19 -22.13
CA GLY A 74 -18.89 -7.28 -21.00
C GLY A 74 -17.72 -6.31 -21.02
N ILE A 75 -17.64 -5.49 -19.98
CA ILE A 75 -16.53 -4.60 -19.70
C ILE A 75 -15.71 -5.20 -18.54
N TYR A 76 -14.40 -5.29 -18.71
CA TYR A 76 -13.49 -5.96 -17.79
C TYR A 76 -12.37 -5.03 -17.34
N SER A 77 -11.93 -5.20 -16.10
CA SER A 77 -10.59 -4.83 -15.67
C SER A 77 -9.67 -6.05 -15.84
N VAL A 78 -8.46 -5.80 -16.33
CA VAL A 78 -7.43 -6.82 -16.54
C VAL A 78 -6.26 -6.52 -15.63
N SER A 79 -5.76 -7.50 -14.90
CA SER A 79 -4.52 -7.39 -14.13
C SER A 79 -3.61 -8.57 -14.39
N ALA A 80 -2.32 -8.33 -14.32
CA ALA A 80 -1.30 -9.37 -14.41
C ALA A 80 -0.30 -9.20 -13.27
N SER A 81 0.10 -10.31 -12.63
CA SER A 81 1.11 -10.28 -11.58
C SER A 81 1.93 -11.57 -11.55
N LYS A 82 3.23 -11.42 -11.29
CA LYS A 82 4.15 -12.52 -11.01
C LYS A 82 5.32 -11.99 -10.18
N VAL A 83 5.77 -12.79 -9.23
CA VAL A 83 7.06 -12.60 -8.56
C VAL A 83 7.96 -13.77 -8.94
N SER A 84 9.19 -13.49 -9.32
CA SER A 84 10.23 -14.51 -9.50
C SER A 84 11.53 -14.00 -8.87
N ASP A 85 12.16 -14.85 -8.08
CA ASP A 85 13.44 -14.56 -7.45
C ASP A 85 14.54 -15.32 -8.20
N ASP A 86 15.68 -14.67 -8.40
CA ASP A 86 16.95 -15.32 -8.70
C ASP A 86 17.91 -15.15 -7.51
N GLU A 87 19.18 -15.52 -7.69
CA GLU A 87 20.17 -15.51 -6.62
C GLU A 87 20.40 -14.12 -6.00
N TYR A 88 20.18 -13.06 -6.77
CA TYR A 88 20.54 -11.69 -6.38
C TYR A 88 19.38 -10.71 -6.46
N PHE A 89 18.32 -11.05 -7.20
CA PHE A 89 17.25 -10.11 -7.50
C PHE A 89 15.87 -10.77 -7.37
N ARG A 90 14.92 -9.97 -6.92
CA ARG A 90 13.50 -10.22 -7.03
C ARG A 90 12.97 -9.44 -8.22
N HIS A 91 12.30 -10.14 -9.13
CA HIS A 91 11.62 -9.56 -10.28
C HIS A 91 10.12 -9.57 -10.04
N VAL A 92 9.51 -8.40 -10.02
CA VAL A 92 8.07 -8.22 -9.85
C VAL A 92 7.49 -7.74 -11.17
N TYR A 93 6.58 -8.52 -11.73
CA TYR A 93 5.87 -8.25 -12.98
C TYR A 93 4.47 -7.79 -12.62
N ASN A 94 4.09 -6.59 -13.03
CA ASN A 94 2.77 -6.02 -12.77
C ASN A 94 2.22 -5.33 -14.01
N GLY A 95 0.93 -5.56 -14.29
CA GLY A 95 0.21 -4.89 -15.36
C GLY A 95 -1.26 -4.70 -15.00
N ALA A 96 -1.88 -3.63 -15.47
CA ALA A 96 -3.30 -3.39 -15.29
C ALA A 96 -3.89 -2.56 -16.44
N LEU A 97 -5.11 -2.89 -16.83
CA LEU A 97 -5.96 -2.10 -17.72
C LEU A 97 -7.38 -2.07 -17.16
N SER A 98 -8.09 -0.99 -17.38
CA SER A 98 -9.52 -0.85 -17.08
C SER A 98 -10.32 -0.69 -18.37
N ASP A 99 -11.63 -0.88 -18.23
CA ASP A 99 -12.63 -0.60 -19.28
C ASP A 99 -12.42 -1.35 -20.61
N VAL A 100 -11.91 -2.59 -20.52
CA VAL A 100 -11.70 -3.45 -21.69
C VAL A 100 -13.02 -4.08 -22.11
N ALA A 101 -13.52 -3.69 -23.29
CA ALA A 101 -14.77 -4.22 -23.81
C ALA A 101 -14.54 -5.55 -24.58
N ILE A 102 -15.29 -6.58 -24.19
CA ILE A 102 -15.30 -7.89 -24.87
C ILE A 102 -16.65 -8.07 -25.56
N GLY A 103 -16.62 -8.28 -26.87
CA GLY A 103 -17.84 -8.42 -27.70
C GLY A 103 -17.61 -9.16 -29.03
N SER A 104 -16.42 -9.69 -29.28
CA SER A 104 -16.08 -10.45 -30.48
C SER A 104 -15.02 -11.51 -30.22
N ASN A 105 -15.02 -12.56 -31.04
CA ASN A 105 -13.98 -13.61 -31.01
C ASN A 105 -12.62 -13.09 -31.49
N ASN A 106 -11.56 -13.75 -31.02
CA ASN A 106 -10.17 -13.45 -31.36
C ASN A 106 -9.76 -12.00 -31.00
N THR A 107 -10.35 -11.46 -29.93
CA THR A 107 -9.92 -10.18 -29.37
C THR A 107 -8.53 -10.35 -28.74
N THR A 108 -7.57 -9.54 -29.16
CA THR A 108 -6.26 -9.45 -28.53
C THR A 108 -6.16 -8.18 -27.72
N ILE A 109 -5.78 -8.31 -26.45
CA ILE A 109 -5.56 -7.22 -25.52
C ILE A 109 -4.06 -7.14 -25.27
N GLU A 110 -3.44 -6.03 -25.65
CA GLU A 110 -2.05 -5.75 -25.28
C GLU A 110 -2.04 -5.17 -23.86
N LEU A 111 -1.46 -5.92 -22.91
CA LEU A 111 -1.36 -5.52 -21.50
C LEU A 111 0.07 -5.05 -21.22
N PRO A 112 0.26 -3.73 -20.99
CA PRO A 112 1.56 -3.22 -20.55
C PRO A 112 1.92 -3.82 -19.20
N VAL A 113 3.11 -4.43 -19.11
CA VAL A 113 3.65 -4.96 -17.86
C VAL A 113 4.93 -4.22 -17.52
N SER A 114 4.98 -3.64 -16.33
CA SER A 114 6.20 -3.14 -15.74
C SER A 114 6.94 -4.28 -15.04
N ILE A 115 8.27 -4.25 -15.15
CA ILE A 115 9.15 -5.18 -14.45
C ILE A 115 9.95 -4.35 -13.45
N THR A 116 9.74 -4.58 -12.17
CA THR A 116 10.57 -4.02 -11.12
C THR A 116 11.56 -5.07 -10.67
N THR A 117 12.83 -4.76 -10.80
CA THR A 117 13.91 -5.60 -10.28
C THR A 117 14.43 -4.98 -9.01
N MET A 118 14.31 -5.70 -7.90
CA MET A 118 14.83 -5.29 -6.59
C MET A 118 15.97 -6.21 -6.21
N GLN A 119 16.99 -5.66 -5.57
CA GLN A 119 17.95 -6.53 -4.88
C GLN A 119 17.22 -7.21 -3.72
N THR A 120 17.40 -8.51 -3.56
CA THR A 120 16.83 -9.29 -2.45
C THR A 120 17.35 -8.85 -1.07
N THR A 121 18.15 -7.81 -1.04
CA THR A 121 18.84 -7.27 0.15
C THR A 121 18.08 -6.15 0.87
N ASN A 122 16.88 -5.81 0.47
CA ASN A 122 16.10 -4.77 1.19
C ASN A 122 14.94 -5.41 1.96
N PRO A 123 15.21 -5.97 3.13
CA PRO A 123 14.24 -6.80 3.84
C PRO A 123 13.24 -5.99 4.67
N ILE A 124 13.36 -4.66 4.75
CA ILE A 124 12.46 -3.83 5.54
C ILE A 124 11.23 -3.48 4.72
N LEU A 125 10.05 -3.76 5.27
CA LEU A 125 8.78 -3.44 4.63
C LEU A 125 7.78 -2.84 5.63
N ILE A 126 6.76 -2.16 5.11
CA ILE A 126 5.60 -1.72 5.87
C ILE A 126 4.71 -2.94 6.11
N LYS A 127 4.71 -3.44 7.35
CA LYS A 127 3.85 -4.55 7.76
C LYS A 127 2.43 -4.09 7.98
N GLU A 128 2.26 -2.92 8.61
CA GLU A 128 0.94 -2.43 8.98
C GLU A 128 0.88 -0.90 8.91
N LEU A 129 -0.26 -0.40 8.43
CA LEU A 129 -0.61 1.01 8.46
C LEU A 129 -1.90 1.19 9.24
N TYR A 130 -1.80 1.77 10.43
CA TYR A 130 -2.92 2.20 11.25
C TYR A 130 -3.04 3.72 11.22
N ASN A 131 -3.99 4.26 10.47
CA ASN A 131 -4.09 5.71 10.20
C ASN A 131 -5.49 6.30 10.37
N GLY A 132 -6.50 5.46 10.63
CA GLY A 132 -7.90 5.89 10.77
C GLY A 132 -8.24 6.54 12.12
N GLY A 133 -7.42 6.35 13.14
CA GLY A 133 -7.70 6.73 14.52
C GLY A 133 -8.61 5.73 15.24
N CYS A 134 -8.89 5.94 16.50
CA CYS A 134 -9.81 5.12 17.29
C CYS A 134 -11.12 5.85 17.61
N GLN A 135 -12.15 5.10 17.99
CA GLN A 135 -13.40 5.67 18.47
C GLN A 135 -13.19 6.28 19.88
N LYS A 136 -13.75 7.45 20.13
CA LYS A 136 -13.82 8.04 21.46
C LYS A 136 -14.84 7.28 22.33
N ASP A 137 -14.57 7.19 23.62
CA ASP A 137 -15.38 6.42 24.58
C ASP A 137 -16.81 6.96 24.72
N ASP A 138 -17.01 8.26 24.52
CA ASP A 138 -18.31 8.93 24.55
C ASP A 138 -19.12 8.80 23.25
N GLY A 139 -18.58 8.12 22.24
CA GLY A 139 -19.21 7.97 20.93
C GLY A 139 -19.29 9.24 20.09
N SER A 140 -18.69 10.37 20.53
CA SER A 140 -18.77 11.67 19.83
C SER A 140 -17.97 11.74 18.54
N GLY A 141 -17.36 10.64 18.11
CA GLY A 141 -16.53 10.58 16.92
C GLY A 141 -15.20 9.87 17.18
N LYS A 142 -14.17 10.22 16.40
CA LYS A 142 -12.86 9.55 16.49
C LYS A 142 -11.77 10.43 17.12
N PHE A 143 -10.83 9.78 17.77
CA PHE A 143 -9.54 10.34 18.14
C PHE A 143 -8.57 10.12 16.95
N ALA A 144 -8.51 11.10 16.08
CA ALA A 144 -7.95 11.00 14.74
C ALA A 144 -6.41 10.91 14.70
N ILE A 145 -5.73 11.23 15.79
CA ILE A 145 -4.26 11.23 15.88
C ILE A 145 -3.70 9.91 16.45
N ASP A 146 -4.54 8.94 16.71
CA ASP A 146 -4.14 7.57 17.07
C ASP A 146 -3.68 6.83 15.82
N LYS A 147 -2.38 6.89 15.51
CA LYS A 147 -1.80 6.42 14.25
C LYS A 147 -0.41 5.85 14.44
N CYS A 148 -0.11 4.75 13.75
CA CYS A 148 1.25 4.23 13.64
C CYS A 148 1.51 3.57 12.29
N ILE A 149 2.79 3.42 11.99
CA ILE A 149 3.31 2.55 10.93
C ILE A 149 4.14 1.47 11.62
N ILE A 150 3.90 0.22 11.29
CA ILE A 150 4.70 -0.90 11.79
C ILE A 150 5.56 -1.40 10.65
N LEU A 151 6.87 -1.34 10.83
CA LEU A 151 7.85 -1.94 9.95
C LEU A 151 8.13 -3.38 10.37
N TYR A 152 8.59 -4.18 9.43
CA TYR A 152 9.06 -5.54 9.67
C TYR A 152 10.35 -5.79 8.90
N ASN A 153 11.27 -6.49 9.54
CA ASN A 153 12.46 -7.03 8.89
C ASN A 153 12.19 -8.45 8.40
N ASN A 154 12.03 -8.61 7.11
CA ASN A 154 11.67 -9.87 6.45
C ASN A 154 12.86 -10.80 6.21
N SER A 155 13.96 -10.63 6.98
CA SER A 155 15.20 -11.40 6.82
C SER A 155 15.78 -11.94 8.12
N SER A 156 16.73 -12.86 8.00
CA SER A 156 17.50 -13.45 9.10
C SER A 156 18.63 -12.57 9.63
N GLU A 157 18.84 -11.38 9.04
CA GLU A 157 19.94 -10.48 9.41
C GLU A 157 19.41 -9.23 10.11
N THR A 158 20.20 -8.65 11.01
CA THR A 158 19.92 -7.34 11.57
C THR A 158 20.13 -6.27 10.49
N VAL A 159 19.16 -5.40 10.30
CA VAL A 159 19.20 -4.37 9.27
C VAL A 159 19.34 -2.98 9.89
N SER A 160 20.30 -2.20 9.35
CA SER A 160 20.46 -0.79 9.72
C SER A 160 19.29 0.07 9.21
N LEU A 161 18.84 1.00 10.05
CA LEU A 161 17.89 2.04 9.68
C LEU A 161 18.57 3.36 9.32
N ASP A 162 19.89 3.37 9.17
CA ASP A 162 20.62 4.54 8.70
C ASP A 162 20.11 4.95 7.32
N ASN A 163 19.84 6.24 7.19
CA ASN A 163 19.30 6.85 5.97
C ASN A 163 17.89 6.36 5.56
N VAL A 164 17.21 5.58 6.40
CA VAL A 164 15.82 5.15 6.15
C VAL A 164 14.86 6.21 6.65
N GLY A 165 13.78 6.44 5.87
CA GLY A 165 12.76 7.42 6.21
C GLY A 165 11.42 7.18 5.53
N PHE A 166 10.47 8.04 5.85
CA PHE A 166 9.09 8.01 5.35
C PHE A 166 8.76 9.26 4.56
N GLY A 167 7.96 9.10 3.52
CA GLY A 167 7.31 10.16 2.78
C GLY A 167 5.84 9.84 2.54
N ILE A 168 5.04 10.88 2.27
CA ILE A 168 3.69 10.75 1.73
C ILE A 168 3.66 11.42 0.37
N ILE A 169 2.83 10.90 -0.54
CA ILE A 169 2.84 11.35 -1.94
C ILE A 169 1.68 12.31 -2.19
N GLU A 170 2.00 13.40 -2.91
CA GLU A 170 0.99 14.35 -3.40
C GLU A 170 0.12 13.69 -4.50
N PRO A 171 -1.21 13.90 -4.49
CA PRO A 171 -2.01 14.71 -3.58
C PRO A 171 -2.20 14.07 -2.20
N TYR A 172 -2.48 14.92 -1.20
CA TYR A 172 -2.69 14.57 0.22
C TYR A 172 -3.56 13.34 0.46
N ASN A 173 -4.62 13.19 -0.32
CA ASN A 173 -5.46 11.99 -0.34
C ASN A 173 -5.79 11.60 -1.78
N ALA A 174 -6.21 10.36 -1.99
CA ALA A 174 -6.52 9.84 -3.32
C ALA A 174 -7.71 10.53 -4.00
N GLU A 175 -8.60 11.16 -3.24
CA GLU A 175 -9.80 11.84 -3.73
C GLU A 175 -9.53 13.29 -4.16
N ALA A 176 -8.46 13.91 -3.64
CA ALA A 176 -8.09 15.29 -3.95
C ALA A 176 -7.40 15.37 -5.31
N ASN A 177 -7.83 16.32 -6.12
CA ASN A 177 -7.30 16.57 -7.46
C ASN A 177 -6.95 18.04 -7.73
N THR A 178 -7.06 18.91 -6.71
CA THR A 178 -6.62 20.30 -6.76
C THR A 178 -5.21 20.42 -6.27
N HIS A 179 -4.40 21.26 -6.92
CA HIS A 179 -3.01 21.50 -6.58
C HIS A 179 -2.12 20.24 -6.59
N SER A 180 -2.45 19.28 -7.45
CA SER A 180 -1.77 18.01 -7.56
C SER A 180 -1.03 17.85 -8.89
N PHE A 181 -0.16 16.85 -8.97
CA PHE A 181 0.54 16.44 -10.18
C PHE A 181 -0.31 15.57 -11.12
N LEU A 182 -1.65 15.65 -11.03
CA LEU A 182 -2.57 14.96 -11.93
C LEU A 182 -3.05 15.92 -13.02
N ASN A 183 -2.70 15.64 -14.26
CA ASN A 183 -3.12 16.38 -15.44
C ASN A 183 -3.90 15.48 -16.39
N GLY A 184 -5.18 15.81 -16.62
CA GLY A 184 -6.05 14.98 -17.48
C GLY A 184 -6.19 13.53 -17.02
N GLY A 185 -6.06 13.26 -15.72
CA GLY A 185 -6.10 11.91 -15.15
C GLY A 185 -4.78 11.13 -15.22
N LYS A 186 -3.70 11.75 -15.69
CA LYS A 186 -2.37 11.18 -15.76
C LYS A 186 -1.45 11.84 -14.74
N LEU A 187 -0.49 11.06 -14.21
CA LEU A 187 0.56 11.59 -13.35
C LEU A 187 1.59 12.35 -14.19
N ASP A 188 1.85 13.62 -13.85
CA ASP A 188 2.86 14.44 -14.54
C ASP A 188 4.29 13.92 -14.37
N TYR A 189 4.50 13.03 -13.41
CA TYR A 189 5.77 12.41 -13.09
C TYR A 189 5.87 10.92 -13.47
N ALA A 190 4.88 10.38 -14.20
CA ALA A 190 4.88 8.96 -14.56
C ALA A 190 6.12 8.51 -15.34
N ASP A 191 6.68 9.39 -16.14
CA ASP A 191 7.89 9.19 -16.96
C ASP A 191 9.17 9.73 -16.31
N LYS A 192 9.10 10.24 -15.07
CA LYS A 192 10.25 10.80 -14.35
C LYS A 192 10.89 9.71 -13.47
N ASP A 193 12.13 9.95 -13.06
CA ASP A 193 12.89 9.14 -12.11
C ASP A 193 12.59 9.48 -10.64
N TRP A 194 11.61 10.34 -10.38
CA TRP A 194 11.21 10.80 -9.06
C TRP A 194 9.67 10.81 -8.89
N ILE A 195 9.24 10.86 -7.62
CA ILE A 195 7.85 11.05 -7.20
C ILE A 195 7.77 12.22 -6.20
N PRO A 196 6.62 12.94 -6.12
CA PRO A 196 6.48 14.13 -5.27
C PRO A 196 6.17 13.77 -3.81
N ALA A 197 7.17 13.79 -2.93
CA ALA A 197 6.98 13.62 -1.50
C ALA A 197 6.49 14.92 -0.86
N LEU A 198 5.24 14.92 -0.38
CA LEU A 198 4.51 16.09 0.11
C LEU A 198 5.02 16.56 1.48
N ASN A 199 5.22 17.85 1.62
CA ASN A 199 5.53 18.55 2.89
C ASN A 199 6.78 18.06 3.63
N GLY A 200 7.69 17.39 2.94
CA GLY A 200 8.94 16.91 3.50
C GLY A 200 8.93 15.44 3.90
N ILE A 201 9.89 15.07 4.72
CA ILE A 201 10.20 13.68 5.08
C ILE A 201 10.48 13.54 6.57
N TRP A 202 10.26 12.33 7.09
CA TRP A 202 10.71 11.88 8.40
C TRP A 202 11.75 10.78 8.23
N PHE A 203 12.76 10.71 9.09
CA PHE A 203 13.83 9.71 8.96
C PHE A 203 14.41 9.32 10.31
N PHE A 204 14.92 8.09 10.38
CA PHE A 204 15.55 7.55 11.60
C PHE A 204 16.86 8.26 11.90
N GLN A 205 17.16 8.40 13.18
CA GLN A 205 18.49 8.81 13.63
C GLN A 205 19.50 7.68 13.38
N LYS A 206 20.76 8.07 13.17
CA LYS A 206 21.85 7.12 12.88
C LYS A 206 22.05 6.13 14.03
N GLY A 207 22.38 4.88 13.67
CA GLY A 207 22.71 3.80 14.60
C GLY A 207 21.51 2.98 15.07
N ASN A 208 20.29 3.30 14.62
CA ASN A 208 19.13 2.45 14.86
C ASN A 208 19.12 1.24 13.93
N THR A 209 18.57 0.14 14.42
CA THR A 209 18.49 -1.13 13.67
C THR A 209 17.16 -1.81 13.93
N ILE A 210 16.81 -2.76 13.07
CA ILE A 210 15.72 -3.69 13.28
C ILE A 210 16.26 -5.12 13.28
N ALA A 211 15.98 -5.88 14.34
CA ALA A 211 16.45 -7.24 14.49
C ALA A 211 15.85 -8.21 13.46
N PRO A 212 16.43 -9.38 13.23
CA PRO A 212 15.87 -10.39 12.33
C PRO A 212 14.41 -10.71 12.66
N TYR A 213 13.56 -10.79 11.64
CA TYR A 213 12.15 -11.19 11.76
C TYR A 213 11.38 -10.44 12.85
N SER A 214 11.74 -9.18 13.07
CA SER A 214 11.16 -8.36 14.15
C SER A 214 10.37 -7.18 13.61
N GLU A 215 9.46 -6.71 14.44
CA GLU A 215 8.65 -5.52 14.18
C GLU A 215 9.30 -4.28 14.80
N LEU A 216 8.99 -3.13 14.22
CA LEU A 216 9.33 -1.82 14.74
C LEU A 216 8.15 -0.88 14.58
N VAL A 217 7.62 -0.38 15.70
CA VAL A 217 6.46 0.51 15.72
C VAL A 217 6.92 1.96 15.68
N VAL A 218 6.39 2.73 14.71
CA VAL A 218 6.61 4.18 14.61
C VAL A 218 5.28 4.90 14.83
N ASN A 219 5.14 5.57 15.96
CA ASN A 219 3.98 6.42 16.21
C ASN A 219 4.11 7.73 15.40
N VAL A 220 3.01 8.13 14.76
CA VAL A 220 2.99 9.31 13.88
C VAL A 220 2.70 10.60 14.62
N HIS A 221 1.96 10.55 15.73
CA HIS A 221 1.49 11.72 16.44
C HIS A 221 1.52 11.53 17.97
N GLY A 222 2.66 11.73 18.59
CA GLY A 222 2.78 11.72 20.03
C GLY A 222 2.83 10.31 20.63
N ALA A 223 4.03 9.90 21.01
CA ALA A 223 4.31 8.62 21.66
C ALA A 223 4.00 8.72 23.17
N ILE A 224 2.73 8.83 23.49
CA ILE A 224 2.20 8.91 24.86
C ILE A 224 1.11 7.87 25.09
N ASP A 225 0.75 7.63 26.32
CA ASP A 225 -0.40 6.83 26.68
C ASP A 225 -1.68 7.67 26.62
N ASN A 226 -2.52 7.45 25.61
CA ASN A 226 -3.84 8.06 25.50
C ASN A 226 -4.96 7.17 26.04
N THR A 227 -4.67 5.92 26.45
CA THR A 227 -5.70 4.95 26.88
C THR A 227 -6.51 5.40 28.10
N PRO A 228 -5.97 6.21 29.05
CA PRO A 228 -6.78 6.74 30.13
C PRO A 228 -7.90 7.72 29.70
N THR A 229 -7.75 8.33 28.51
CA THR A 229 -8.75 9.26 27.96
C THR A 229 -9.59 8.59 26.85
N TYR A 230 -9.00 7.69 26.10
CA TYR A 230 -9.60 6.98 24.98
C TYR A 230 -9.24 5.50 25.08
N SER A 231 -10.12 4.70 25.69
CA SER A 231 -9.84 3.29 25.99
C SER A 231 -9.54 2.43 24.75
N ASN A 232 -9.97 2.91 23.58
CA ASN A 232 -9.71 2.28 22.29
C ASN A 232 -8.39 2.73 21.64
N SER A 233 -7.63 3.64 22.25
CA SER A 233 -6.31 4.06 21.75
C SER A 233 -5.24 3.01 22.05
N ILE A 234 -4.14 3.10 21.34
CA ILE A 234 -2.93 2.32 21.61
C ILE A 234 -2.10 3.07 22.66
N ASN A 235 -1.53 2.34 23.61
CA ASN A 235 -0.52 2.90 24.49
C ASN A 235 0.82 2.98 23.76
N TYR A 236 1.20 4.18 23.32
CA TYR A 236 2.49 4.42 22.66
C TYR A 236 3.62 4.77 23.62
N ALA A 237 3.37 4.85 24.93
CA ALA A 237 4.40 5.02 25.94
C ALA A 237 5.14 3.70 26.20
N ASN A 238 5.89 3.24 25.20
CA ASN A 238 6.58 1.96 25.18
C ASN A 238 8.05 2.15 24.80
N THR A 239 8.97 1.61 25.58
CA THR A 239 10.43 1.77 25.40
C THR A 239 10.94 1.23 24.04
N ALA A 240 10.24 0.25 23.45
CA ALA A 240 10.59 -0.32 22.15
C ALA A 240 10.09 0.49 20.96
N TYR A 241 9.20 1.48 21.18
CA TYR A 241 8.57 2.22 20.08
C TYR A 241 9.38 3.44 19.68
N TYR A 242 9.19 3.84 18.44
CA TYR A 242 9.72 5.05 17.84
C TYR A 242 8.62 6.08 17.65
N CYS A 243 8.98 7.35 17.52
CA CYS A 243 8.01 8.40 17.30
C CYS A 243 8.51 9.48 16.34
N MET A 244 7.60 10.01 15.55
CA MET A 244 7.82 11.19 14.71
C MET A 244 7.74 12.43 15.60
N TYR A 245 8.86 12.79 16.23
CA TYR A 245 8.98 13.94 17.13
C TYR A 245 10.33 14.64 16.94
N ASP A 246 10.31 15.85 16.37
CA ASP A 246 11.52 16.64 16.16
C ASP A 246 11.25 18.11 16.44
N MET A 247 11.57 18.56 17.65
CA MET A 247 11.38 19.94 18.09
C MET A 247 12.41 20.92 17.51
N GLU A 248 13.45 20.40 16.86
CA GLU A 248 14.44 21.22 16.16
C GLU A 248 14.01 21.52 14.73
N ALA A 249 13.11 20.69 14.17
CA ALA A 249 12.57 20.94 12.84
C ALA A 249 11.82 22.28 12.81
N THR A 250 12.13 23.07 11.80
CA THR A 250 11.46 24.35 11.55
C THR A 250 10.62 24.25 10.29
N SER A 251 9.52 25.00 10.26
CA SER A 251 8.78 25.22 9.04
C SER A 251 9.56 26.14 8.10
N SER A 252 9.18 26.19 6.84
CA SER A 252 9.81 27.03 5.81
C SER A 252 9.76 28.53 6.09
N ASP A 253 8.86 29.00 6.96
CA ASP A 253 8.80 30.37 7.44
C ASP A 253 9.64 30.60 8.70
N GLY A 254 10.46 29.62 9.10
CA GLY A 254 11.34 29.68 10.28
C GLY A 254 10.65 29.44 11.61
N GLY A 255 9.34 29.18 11.61
CA GLY A 255 8.60 28.84 12.81
C GLY A 255 8.92 27.42 13.30
N LYS A 256 8.97 27.21 14.62
CA LYS A 256 9.12 25.87 15.19
C LYS A 256 7.78 25.12 15.22
N TYR A 257 7.85 23.81 15.10
CA TYR A 257 6.70 22.94 15.30
C TYR A 257 6.38 22.79 16.78
N ASN A 258 5.43 23.59 17.28
CA ASN A 258 5.10 23.68 18.70
C ASN A 258 3.61 23.38 19.01
N ASN A 259 2.86 22.84 18.06
CA ASN A 259 1.45 22.50 18.29
C ASN A 259 1.35 21.22 19.11
N THR A 260 1.15 21.36 20.41
CA THR A 260 1.08 20.24 21.36
C THR A 260 -0.08 19.27 21.11
N ARG A 261 -1.09 19.65 20.35
CA ARG A 261 -2.18 18.75 19.96
C ARG A 261 -1.73 17.69 18.96
N TYR A 262 -0.91 18.08 17.98
CA TYR A 262 -0.42 17.19 16.93
C TYR A 262 1.04 16.78 17.13
N TYR A 263 1.70 17.39 18.10
CA TYR A 263 3.12 17.21 18.37
C TYR A 263 3.39 17.25 19.88
N PRO A 264 2.65 16.43 20.67
CA PRO A 264 2.89 16.36 22.11
C PRO A 264 4.28 15.79 22.37
N SER A 265 4.88 16.20 23.48
CA SER A 265 6.13 15.59 23.93
C SER A 265 5.93 14.09 24.14
N PRO A 266 6.87 13.23 23.69
CA PRO A 266 6.85 11.82 23.99
C PRO A 266 6.87 11.56 25.50
N ALA A 267 6.38 10.37 25.90
CA ALA A 267 6.53 9.90 27.27
C ALA A 267 8.01 9.73 27.63
N ASP A 268 8.36 9.93 28.89
CA ASP A 268 9.74 9.84 29.39
C ASP A 268 10.39 8.47 29.17
N VAL A 269 9.57 7.44 28.95
CA VAL A 269 10.08 6.08 28.63
C VAL A 269 10.65 5.96 27.21
N ILE A 270 10.34 6.90 26.33
CA ILE A 270 10.83 6.89 24.95
C ILE A 270 12.25 7.44 24.91
N ALA A 271 13.21 6.61 24.51
CA ALA A 271 14.60 7.01 24.35
C ALA A 271 14.73 8.09 23.26
N THR A 272 15.60 9.09 23.48
CA THR A 272 15.72 10.22 22.52
C THR A 272 16.28 9.82 21.16
N ASN A 273 17.02 8.73 21.06
CA ASN A 273 17.47 8.17 19.79
C ASN A 273 16.33 7.47 19.01
N HIS A 274 15.18 7.23 19.63
CA HIS A 274 13.96 6.73 18.99
C HIS A 274 13.10 7.86 18.41
N TYR A 275 13.48 9.12 18.57
CA TYR A 275 12.82 10.25 17.90
C TYR A 275 13.28 10.31 16.45
N LEU A 276 12.35 10.25 15.51
CA LEU A 276 12.66 10.52 14.13
C LEU A 276 12.95 12.00 13.93
N LYS A 277 13.87 12.31 13.03
CA LYS A 277 14.15 13.68 12.60
C LYS A 277 13.33 14.00 11.36
N ALA A 278 13.13 15.30 11.09
CA ALA A 278 12.34 15.75 9.95
C ALA A 278 13.02 16.89 9.17
N VAL A 279 12.79 16.87 7.86
CA VAL A 279 12.87 18.08 7.04
C VAL A 279 11.46 18.35 6.54
N LYS A 280 10.92 19.53 6.84
CA LYS A 280 9.52 19.86 6.57
C LYS A 280 9.37 21.18 5.82
N TYR A 281 8.31 21.23 5.00
CA TYR A 281 7.91 22.42 4.26
C TYR A 281 6.49 22.85 4.67
N GLY A 282 6.15 24.11 4.36
CA GLY A 282 4.85 24.66 4.67
C GLY A 282 4.65 24.92 6.16
N LYS A 283 3.39 25.12 6.55
CA LYS A 283 3.01 25.51 7.92
C LYS A 283 2.48 24.35 8.76
N SER A 284 2.48 23.15 8.24
CA SER A 284 1.95 21.99 8.94
C SER A 284 2.84 21.57 10.10
N ASN A 285 2.33 21.64 11.33
CA ASN A 285 3.00 21.14 12.52
C ASN A 285 2.97 19.62 12.67
N ALA A 286 2.13 18.96 11.90
CA ALA A 286 2.00 17.50 11.91
C ALA A 286 2.38 16.95 10.55
N TRP A 287 2.59 15.65 10.48
CA TRP A 287 2.67 14.98 9.18
C TRP A 287 1.25 14.83 8.63
N PRO A 288 0.94 15.45 7.48
CA PRO A 288 -0.42 15.50 6.94
C PRO A 288 -0.83 14.20 6.27
N MET A 289 -0.67 13.06 6.93
CA MET A 289 -1.09 11.77 6.42
C MET A 289 -2.62 11.66 6.45
N SER A 290 -3.24 11.44 5.29
CA SER A 290 -4.68 11.24 5.16
C SER A 290 -5.17 10.10 6.05
N GLN A 291 -6.35 10.28 6.66
CA GLN A 291 -6.95 9.24 7.51
C GLN A 291 -7.63 8.12 6.73
N THR A 292 -7.92 8.36 5.45
CA THR A 292 -8.74 7.45 4.63
C THR A 292 -8.02 6.93 3.40
N SER A 293 -7.12 7.74 2.84
CA SER A 293 -6.50 7.40 1.56
C SER A 293 -5.11 8.02 1.41
N PRO A 294 -4.14 7.71 2.26
CA PRO A 294 -2.75 8.13 2.08
C PRO A 294 -2.05 7.33 0.97
N ALA A 295 -0.97 7.87 0.41
CA ALA A 295 0.06 7.09 -0.26
C ALA A 295 1.34 7.27 0.54
N VAL A 296 1.89 6.20 1.08
CA VAL A 296 3.04 6.19 1.97
C VAL A 296 4.19 5.48 1.28
N ILE A 297 5.39 6.03 1.43
CA ILE A 297 6.62 5.38 1.01
C ILE A 297 7.58 5.21 2.18
N LEU A 298 8.30 4.13 2.17
CA LEU A 298 9.52 3.88 2.93
C LEU A 298 10.68 4.04 1.95
N PHE A 299 11.69 4.84 2.27
CA PHE A 299 12.82 5.08 1.38
C PHE A 299 14.15 4.95 2.11
N ARG A 300 15.24 4.79 1.36
CA ARG A 300 16.62 4.88 1.85
C ARG A 300 17.44 5.74 0.90
N THR A 301 18.05 6.81 1.42
CA THR A 301 19.00 7.58 0.61
C THR A 301 20.34 6.84 0.49
N GLU A 302 21.01 6.99 -0.65
CA GLU A 302 22.26 6.27 -0.94
C GLU A 302 23.48 7.13 -0.59
N ASP A 303 23.80 8.12 -1.40
CA ASP A 303 25.07 8.85 -1.32
C ASP A 303 25.02 10.07 -0.38
N ILE A 304 23.83 10.45 0.07
CA ILE A 304 23.62 11.61 0.95
C ILE A 304 22.66 11.26 2.08
N THR A 305 22.70 12.02 3.16
CA THR A 305 21.73 11.83 4.24
C THR A 305 20.34 12.36 3.86
N PRO A 306 19.24 11.84 4.44
CA PRO A 306 17.90 12.38 4.24
C PRO A 306 17.81 13.89 4.55
N LYS A 307 18.55 14.35 5.56
CA LYS A 307 18.63 15.77 5.92
C LYS A 307 19.24 16.61 4.79
N GLN A 308 20.40 16.21 4.28
CA GLN A 308 21.06 16.92 3.19
C GLN A 308 20.20 16.95 1.91
N PHE A 309 19.54 15.82 1.62
CA PHE A 309 18.61 15.74 0.49
C PHE A 309 17.42 16.68 0.67
N GLY A 310 16.78 16.64 1.83
CA GLY A 310 15.59 17.44 2.12
C GLY A 310 15.88 18.94 2.23
N GLU A 311 17.05 19.34 2.71
CA GLU A 311 17.44 20.76 2.83
C GLU A 311 17.93 21.37 1.51
N ASN A 312 18.18 20.58 0.47
CA ASN A 312 18.62 21.09 -0.83
C ASN A 312 17.44 21.68 -1.62
N PRO A 313 17.42 22.99 -1.89
CA PRO A 313 16.33 23.65 -2.61
C PRO A 313 16.13 23.12 -4.04
N ASP A 314 17.16 22.56 -4.69
CA ASP A 314 17.07 22.00 -6.04
C ASP A 314 16.19 20.73 -6.09
N ASN A 315 15.97 20.10 -4.94
CA ASN A 315 15.09 18.95 -4.81
C ASN A 315 13.62 19.33 -4.58
N ILE A 316 13.32 20.62 -4.42
CA ILE A 316 11.94 21.08 -4.19
C ILE A 316 11.22 21.23 -5.54
N ILE A 317 9.99 20.78 -5.59
CA ILE A 317 9.09 20.94 -6.74
C ILE A 317 7.69 21.33 -6.27
N TYR A 318 6.96 21.96 -7.16
CA TYR A 318 5.59 22.40 -6.94
C TYR A 318 4.66 21.85 -8.02
N PRO A 319 3.38 21.56 -7.69
CA PRO A 319 2.38 21.30 -8.70
C PRO A 319 2.24 22.51 -9.66
N THR A 320 1.95 22.23 -10.92
CA THR A 320 1.76 23.25 -11.95
C THR A 320 0.75 24.33 -11.53
N GLY A 321 1.14 25.59 -11.64
CA GLY A 321 0.35 26.75 -11.21
C GLY A 321 0.41 27.07 -9.71
N ASN A 322 1.29 26.39 -8.97
CA ASN A 322 1.55 26.65 -7.55
C ASN A 322 3.03 26.88 -7.26
N GLU A 323 3.79 27.27 -8.27
CA GLU A 323 5.23 27.51 -8.21
C GLU A 323 5.56 28.54 -7.12
N GLY A 324 6.49 28.19 -6.25
CA GLY A 324 6.91 29.04 -5.13
C GLY A 324 5.96 29.09 -3.94
N ASN A 325 4.79 28.46 -4.01
CA ASN A 325 3.89 28.35 -2.86
C ASN A 325 4.31 27.18 -1.97
N ILE A 326 5.04 27.50 -0.91
CA ILE A 326 5.64 26.52 0.00
C ILE A 326 4.65 25.56 0.67
N VAL A 327 3.36 25.91 0.73
CA VAL A 327 2.30 25.02 1.24
C VAL A 327 2.16 23.77 0.40
N TYR A 328 2.46 23.86 -0.90
CA TYR A 328 2.37 22.77 -1.86
C TYR A 328 3.75 22.21 -2.26
N ALA A 329 4.78 22.59 -1.53
CA ALA A 329 6.13 22.11 -1.80
C ALA A 329 6.23 20.60 -1.58
N CYS A 330 6.83 19.93 -2.55
CA CYS A 330 7.17 18.52 -2.51
C CYS A 330 8.66 18.32 -2.73
N LEU A 331 9.22 17.23 -2.25
CA LEU A 331 10.54 16.76 -2.63
C LEU A 331 10.44 15.86 -3.85
N LYS A 332 11.35 16.01 -4.80
CA LYS A 332 11.58 15.06 -5.90
C LYS A 332 12.24 13.81 -5.35
N MET A 333 11.47 12.93 -4.72
CA MET A 333 11.99 11.70 -4.16
C MET A 333 12.40 10.74 -5.28
N PRO A 334 13.69 10.38 -5.42
CA PRO A 334 14.12 9.42 -6.43
C PRO A 334 13.43 8.07 -6.26
N ARG A 335 12.82 7.55 -7.32
CA ARG A 335 12.08 6.26 -7.25
C ARG A 335 12.99 5.11 -6.81
N ARG A 336 14.26 5.09 -7.25
CA ARG A 336 15.23 4.05 -6.87
C ARG A 336 15.54 4.00 -5.37
N TRP A 337 15.23 5.05 -4.61
CA TRP A 337 15.41 5.07 -3.16
C TRP A 337 14.21 4.51 -2.40
N VAL A 338 13.07 4.35 -3.07
CA VAL A 338 11.88 3.76 -2.44
C VAL A 338 12.10 2.26 -2.28
N ILE A 339 12.03 1.80 -1.04
CA ILE A 339 12.25 0.40 -0.66
C ILE A 339 10.96 -0.35 -0.39
N ASP A 340 9.88 0.36 -0.08
CA ASP A 340 8.52 -0.15 0.00
C ASP A 340 7.51 0.99 -0.14
N ALA A 341 6.33 0.70 -0.65
CA ALA A 341 5.29 1.70 -0.87
C ALA A 341 3.88 1.11 -0.70
N MET A 342 2.94 1.96 -0.30
CA MET A 342 1.54 1.59 -0.13
C MET A 342 0.62 2.69 -0.64
N GLU A 343 -0.22 2.36 -1.62
CA GLU A 343 -1.35 3.20 -2.07
C GLU A 343 -2.63 2.79 -1.34
N VAL A 344 -3.31 3.74 -0.71
CA VAL A 344 -4.57 3.49 -0.02
C VAL A 344 -5.70 4.27 -0.68
N TYR A 345 -6.81 3.60 -0.93
CA TYR A 345 -8.05 4.19 -1.41
C TYR A 345 -9.14 4.15 -0.34
N ASN A 346 -9.93 5.19 -0.29
CA ASN A 346 -11.11 5.23 0.58
C ASN A 346 -12.19 4.29 0.02
N ALA A 347 -12.52 3.23 0.75
CA ALA A 347 -13.52 2.24 0.34
C ALA A 347 -14.90 2.86 0.09
N THR A 348 -15.26 3.93 0.82
CA THR A 348 -16.56 4.61 0.67
C THR A 348 -16.59 5.62 -0.48
N ALA A 349 -15.46 5.92 -1.10
CA ALA A 349 -15.33 6.90 -2.18
C ALA A 349 -14.44 6.38 -3.33
N LEU A 350 -14.41 5.07 -3.54
CA LEU A 350 -13.49 4.37 -4.44
C LEU A 350 -13.46 4.98 -5.86
N ALA A 351 -14.61 5.27 -6.43
CA ALA A 351 -14.75 5.86 -7.77
C ALA A 351 -14.12 7.26 -7.92
N LYS A 352 -13.83 7.95 -6.81
CA LYS A 352 -13.20 9.28 -6.81
C LYS A 352 -11.70 9.20 -6.63
N CYS A 353 -11.18 8.05 -6.19
CA CYS A 353 -9.78 7.88 -5.89
C CYS A 353 -8.93 7.86 -7.16
N LYS A 354 -7.76 8.48 -7.09
CA LYS A 354 -6.75 8.57 -8.15
C LYS A 354 -5.45 7.95 -7.66
N LYS A 355 -4.80 7.19 -8.55
CA LYS A 355 -3.49 6.60 -8.26
C LYS A 355 -2.41 7.67 -8.23
N ARG A 356 -1.45 7.54 -7.29
CA ARG A 356 -0.32 8.46 -7.10
C ARG A 356 1.02 7.74 -7.23
N LEU A 357 1.10 6.49 -6.78
CA LEU A 357 2.29 5.68 -6.97
C LEU A 357 2.34 5.13 -8.41
N THR A 358 3.52 5.15 -8.99
CA THR A 358 3.76 4.57 -10.31
C THR A 358 3.74 3.04 -10.23
N PRO A 359 3.40 2.31 -11.31
CA PRO A 359 3.24 0.85 -11.28
C PRO A 359 4.48 0.07 -10.83
N ASP A 360 5.67 0.63 -11.01
CA ASP A 360 6.94 0.06 -10.55
C ASP A 360 7.10 0.11 -9.02
N LEU A 361 6.45 1.06 -8.36
CA LEU A 361 6.48 1.21 -6.90
C LEU A 361 5.29 0.52 -6.22
N ASP A 362 4.10 0.68 -6.77
CA ASP A 362 2.89 -0.02 -6.34
C ASP A 362 1.88 -0.08 -7.48
N ASN A 363 1.66 -1.23 -8.05
CA ASN A 363 0.72 -1.40 -9.16
C ASN A 363 -0.75 -1.57 -8.72
N GLY A 364 -1.00 -1.61 -7.41
CA GLY A 364 -2.32 -1.77 -6.83
C GLY A 364 -2.72 -0.62 -5.93
N TYR A 365 -3.69 -0.90 -5.09
CA TYR A 365 -4.10 -0.08 -3.96
C TYR A 365 -4.77 -0.98 -2.92
N ALA A 366 -4.58 -0.68 -1.64
CA ALA A 366 -5.37 -1.26 -0.57
C ALA A 366 -6.61 -0.39 -0.31
N THR A 367 -7.73 -0.98 0.04
CA THR A 367 -8.94 -0.25 0.41
C THR A 367 -9.05 -0.16 1.91
N LEU A 368 -9.36 1.05 2.42
CA LEU A 368 -9.61 1.29 3.84
C LEU A 368 -11.02 1.86 4.01
N THR A 369 -11.83 1.17 4.80
CA THR A 369 -13.08 1.71 5.30
C THR A 369 -12.73 2.75 6.35
N GLY A 370 -12.79 4.04 6.03
CA GLY A 370 -12.32 5.17 6.85
C GLY A 370 -12.95 5.24 8.23
N GLY A 371 -12.79 4.21 9.03
CA GLY A 371 -13.44 3.93 10.28
C GLY A 371 -12.48 3.64 11.41
N TYR A 372 -13.03 3.69 12.56
CA TYR A 372 -12.52 3.64 13.89
C TYR A 372 -11.77 2.35 14.18
N GLY A 373 -10.45 2.42 14.27
CA GLY A 373 -9.61 1.29 14.65
C GLY A 373 -9.13 0.41 13.51
N HIS A 374 -9.72 0.54 12.31
CA HIS A 374 -9.32 -0.27 11.15
C HIS A 374 -7.86 -0.04 10.76
N SER A 375 -7.21 -1.10 10.36
CA SER A 375 -5.81 -1.14 9.97
C SER A 375 -5.61 -1.90 8.67
N LEU A 376 -4.58 -1.55 7.91
CA LEU A 376 -4.16 -2.32 6.74
C LEU A 376 -2.95 -3.16 7.12
N ILE A 377 -3.10 -4.47 7.08
CA ILE A 377 -2.07 -5.43 7.49
C ILE A 377 -1.57 -6.20 6.27
N ARG A 378 -0.25 -6.34 6.16
CA ARG A 378 0.40 -7.08 5.08
C ARG A 378 0.20 -8.59 5.28
N LYS A 379 -0.11 -9.29 4.21
CA LYS A 379 -0.34 -10.75 4.22
C LYS A 379 0.97 -11.49 4.42
N VAL A 380 0.90 -12.60 5.14
CA VAL A 380 2.01 -13.55 5.23
C VAL A 380 2.04 -14.40 3.96
N GLU A 381 3.18 -14.43 3.28
CA GLU A 381 3.41 -15.28 2.12
C GLU A 381 3.67 -16.73 2.56
N LYS A 382 4.56 -16.90 3.53
CA LYS A 382 5.00 -18.21 4.04
C LYS A 382 5.58 -18.08 5.44
N THR A 383 5.85 -19.21 6.07
CA THR A 383 6.60 -19.29 7.33
C THR A 383 7.91 -20.03 7.08
N VAL A 384 9.04 -19.47 7.54
CA VAL A 384 10.36 -20.07 7.46
C VAL A 384 10.94 -20.11 8.87
N ASP A 385 11.32 -21.30 9.33
CA ASP A 385 11.90 -21.55 10.67
C ASP A 385 11.06 -20.93 11.81
N GLY A 386 9.73 -20.95 11.66
CA GLY A 386 8.79 -20.39 12.64
C GLY A 386 8.56 -18.88 12.53
N HIS A 387 9.24 -18.20 11.62
CA HIS A 387 9.10 -16.76 11.36
C HIS A 387 8.22 -16.49 10.15
N ALA A 388 7.34 -15.50 10.27
CA ALA A 388 6.53 -15.05 9.14
C ALA A 388 7.41 -14.34 8.10
N ILE A 389 7.22 -14.69 6.84
CA ILE A 389 7.72 -13.95 5.69
C ILE A 389 6.53 -13.27 5.04
N TYR A 390 6.55 -11.95 5.04
CA TYR A 390 5.44 -11.17 4.49
C TYR A 390 5.57 -11.00 2.98
N GLN A 391 4.42 -11.04 2.32
CA GLN A 391 4.30 -10.89 0.87
C GLN A 391 4.67 -9.47 0.45
N ASP A 392 5.47 -9.37 -0.61
CA ASP A 392 5.82 -8.10 -1.25
C ASP A 392 5.86 -8.28 -2.76
N THR A 393 4.81 -7.80 -3.42
CA THR A 393 4.64 -7.91 -4.88
C THR A 393 4.63 -6.54 -5.56
N ASN A 394 4.97 -5.47 -4.84
CA ASN A 394 4.75 -4.09 -5.28
C ASN A 394 3.30 -3.85 -5.75
N ASN A 395 2.35 -4.45 -5.05
CA ASN A 395 0.94 -4.35 -5.37
C ASN A 395 0.10 -4.40 -4.09
N SER A 396 -0.28 -3.24 -3.57
CA SER A 396 -1.05 -3.12 -2.33
C SER A 396 -2.36 -3.92 -2.34
N THR A 397 -3.00 -4.14 -3.50
CA THR A 397 -4.21 -4.98 -3.61
C THR A 397 -3.91 -6.44 -3.27
N ASN A 398 -2.75 -6.93 -3.69
CA ASN A 398 -2.33 -8.30 -3.42
C ASN A 398 -1.77 -8.44 -2.01
N ASP A 399 -1.02 -7.45 -1.55
CA ASP A 399 -0.15 -7.56 -0.38
C ASP A 399 -0.86 -7.27 0.93
N PHE A 400 -1.94 -6.48 0.93
CA PHE A 400 -2.62 -6.05 2.14
C PHE A 400 -4.05 -6.54 2.24
N TYR A 401 -4.54 -6.57 3.47
CA TYR A 401 -5.96 -6.72 3.80
C TYR A 401 -6.35 -5.74 4.89
N GLU A 402 -7.63 -5.36 4.94
CA GLU A 402 -8.19 -4.54 6.00
C GLU A 402 -8.54 -5.42 7.20
N ALA A 403 -8.12 -5.00 8.39
CA ALA A 403 -8.47 -5.58 9.68
C ALA A 403 -9.32 -4.58 10.49
N ASP A 404 -10.22 -5.10 11.31
CA ASP A 404 -11.10 -4.29 12.16
C ASP A 404 -10.35 -3.58 13.28
N ASN A 405 -9.14 -4.04 13.61
CA ASN A 405 -8.29 -3.46 14.66
C ASN A 405 -6.82 -3.47 14.25
N CYS A 406 -6.08 -2.54 14.82
CA CYS A 406 -4.62 -2.57 14.80
C CYS A 406 -4.09 -3.81 15.54
N SER A 407 -3.02 -4.41 15.03
CA SER A 407 -2.38 -5.61 15.64
C SER A 407 -1.79 -5.37 17.04
N LEU A 408 -1.68 -4.10 17.45
CA LEU A 408 -1.20 -3.72 18.80
C LEU A 408 -2.31 -3.70 19.87
N ARG A 409 -3.55 -4.04 19.52
CA ARG A 409 -4.71 -4.12 20.43
C ARG A 409 -4.96 -5.52 20.90
#